data_540a41226f4e0573918183ee902ffdfd
#
_entry.id   540a41226f4e0573918183ee902ffdfd
#
_cell.length_a   1.000
_cell.length_b   1.000
_cell.length_c   1.000
_cell.angle_alpha   90.00
_cell.angle_beta   90.00
_cell.angle_gamma   90.00
#
_symmetry.space_group_name_H-M   'P 1'
#
loop_
_entity.id
_entity.type
_entity.pdbx_description
1 polymer ?
#
loop_
_entity_poly.entity_id
_entity_poly.type
_entity_poly.pdbx_seq_one_letter_code
_entity_poly.pdbx_strand_id
1 'polypeptide(L)'
;MRLRNIPRANDVIAASPLVIQDPKAQRGLWQNVFGNDHPIHIEVGMGKGRFITDLAKKHPEINYIGIERYTSVLLRAVEKLQGKEQPEDGAEQQENTRQDIPENLYFICMDATELPEVFAPGEVDRIYLNFSDPWPKDRHAKRRLPSRQFLARYDQILDKNGTIEFKTDNRGLFDFALEEIEPAGWRLLMHTFDLHADMELMKDNIMTEYEEKFASKGNPICKLIIDRERR
;
A
#
# COMPACT_ATOMS: atom_id res chain seq x y z
N MET A 1 -16.95 4.45 1.88
CA MET A 1 -17.55 3.58 0.84
C MET A 1 -18.14 2.35 1.53
N ARG A 2 -19.38 1.92 1.22
CA ARG A 2 -19.93 0.69 1.81
C ARG A 2 -19.40 -0.50 0.99
N LEU A 3 -18.52 -1.30 1.59
CA LEU A 3 -17.99 -2.51 0.96
C LEU A 3 -19.15 -3.49 0.71
N ARG A 4 -19.39 -3.82 -0.57
CA ARG A 4 -20.34 -4.87 -0.93
C ARG A 4 -19.62 -6.20 -0.89
N ASN A 5 -20.22 -7.19 -0.24
CA ASN A 5 -19.71 -8.56 -0.32
C ASN A 5 -19.94 -9.07 -1.75
N ILE A 6 -18.89 -9.57 -2.39
CA ILE A 6 -18.94 -10.19 -3.73
C ILE A 6 -18.70 -11.69 -3.53
N PRO A 7 -19.73 -12.54 -3.64
CA PRO A 7 -19.64 -13.96 -3.30
C PRO A 7 -18.50 -14.70 -4.02
N ARG A 8 -18.25 -14.38 -5.30
CA ARG A 8 -17.19 -15.00 -6.11
C ARG A 8 -15.77 -14.53 -5.78
N ALA A 9 -15.61 -13.52 -4.92
CA ALA A 9 -14.29 -12.90 -4.68
C ALA A 9 -13.27 -13.91 -4.15
N ASN A 10 -13.68 -14.76 -3.21
CA ASN A 10 -12.79 -15.75 -2.62
C ASN A 10 -12.30 -16.77 -3.66
N ASP A 11 -13.18 -17.26 -4.53
CA ASP A 11 -12.83 -18.26 -5.54
C ASP A 11 -11.88 -17.68 -6.60
N VAL A 12 -12.14 -16.44 -7.05
CA VAL A 12 -11.28 -15.77 -8.03
C VAL A 12 -9.89 -15.46 -7.45
N ILE A 13 -9.84 -15.01 -6.19
CA ILE A 13 -8.58 -14.71 -5.49
C ILE A 13 -7.78 -16.00 -5.28
N ALA A 14 -8.43 -17.07 -4.84
CA ALA A 14 -7.79 -18.38 -4.62
C ALA A 14 -7.21 -18.98 -5.93
N ALA A 15 -7.85 -18.71 -7.07
CA ALA A 15 -7.40 -19.19 -8.36
C ALA A 15 -6.41 -18.25 -9.07
N SER A 16 -6.14 -17.07 -8.53
CA SER A 16 -5.29 -16.07 -9.18
C SER A 16 -3.80 -16.34 -8.92
N PRO A 17 -2.96 -16.45 -9.97
CA PRO A 17 -1.52 -16.56 -9.79
C PRO A 17 -0.85 -15.28 -9.26
N LEU A 18 -1.57 -14.15 -9.28
CA LEU A 18 -1.10 -12.87 -8.74
C LEU A 18 -1.23 -12.79 -7.22
N VAL A 19 -1.99 -13.71 -6.60
CA VAL A 19 -2.26 -13.66 -5.16
C VAL A 19 -1.56 -14.82 -4.46
N ILE A 20 -0.68 -14.49 -3.54
CA ILE A 20 0.02 -15.47 -2.71
C ILE A 20 -0.99 -16.03 -1.67
N GLN A 21 -1.27 -17.34 -1.76
CA GLN A 21 -2.30 -17.99 -0.93
C GLN A 21 -1.83 -18.30 0.49
N ASP A 22 -0.55 -18.63 0.68
CA ASP A 22 0.06 -18.87 2.00
C ASP A 22 1.25 -17.93 2.19
N PRO A 23 1.00 -16.65 2.52
CA PRO A 23 2.06 -15.68 2.67
C PRO A 23 2.95 -15.94 3.91
N LYS A 24 2.44 -16.62 4.94
CA LYS A 24 3.22 -16.94 6.15
C LYS A 24 4.30 -17.98 5.85
N ALA A 25 4.05 -18.91 4.93
CA ALA A 25 5.05 -19.86 4.46
C ALA A 25 6.20 -19.20 3.65
N GLN A 26 6.00 -17.97 3.19
CA GLN A 26 7.02 -17.23 2.43
C GLN A 26 7.95 -16.37 3.31
N ARG A 27 7.73 -16.34 4.61
CA ARG A 27 8.52 -15.53 5.55
C ARG A 27 10.01 -15.87 5.46
N GLY A 28 10.83 -14.90 5.08
CA GLY A 28 12.27 -15.07 4.85
C GLY A 28 12.62 -15.74 3.51
N LEU A 29 11.63 -15.98 2.63
CA LEU A 29 11.79 -16.68 1.36
C LEU A 29 11.25 -15.88 0.16
N TRP A 30 10.94 -14.60 0.33
CA TRP A 30 10.35 -13.78 -0.74
C TRP A 30 11.22 -13.69 -2.00
N GLN A 31 12.55 -13.75 -1.86
CA GLN A 31 13.46 -13.83 -3.00
C GLN A 31 13.20 -15.06 -3.89
N ASN A 32 12.79 -16.18 -3.28
CA ASN A 32 12.44 -17.39 -4.04
C ASN A 32 11.11 -17.20 -4.79
N VAL A 33 10.15 -16.47 -4.20
CA VAL A 33 8.86 -16.17 -4.84
C VAL A 33 9.06 -15.30 -6.08
N PHE A 34 9.92 -14.29 -6.01
CA PHE A 34 10.23 -13.40 -7.12
C PHE A 34 11.30 -13.98 -8.08
N GLY A 35 12.09 -14.96 -7.64
CA GLY A 35 13.20 -15.54 -8.42
C GLY A 35 14.40 -14.61 -8.57
N ASN A 36 14.51 -13.58 -7.72
CA ASN A 36 15.59 -12.60 -7.71
C ASN A 36 15.78 -12.00 -6.30
N ASP A 37 16.83 -11.18 -6.12
CA ASP A 37 17.21 -10.52 -4.87
C ASP A 37 16.98 -9.00 -4.88
N HIS A 38 16.09 -8.52 -5.74
CA HIS A 38 15.72 -7.11 -5.80
C HIS A 38 15.07 -6.65 -4.47
N PRO A 39 15.21 -5.36 -4.12
CA PRO A 39 14.56 -4.77 -2.95
C PRO A 39 13.05 -5.00 -2.96
N ILE A 40 12.46 -5.22 -1.78
CA ILE A 40 11.03 -5.47 -1.64
C ILE A 40 10.33 -4.23 -1.08
N HIS A 41 9.40 -3.68 -1.84
CA HIS A 41 8.54 -2.60 -1.43
C HIS A 41 7.10 -3.10 -1.24
N ILE A 42 6.43 -2.65 -0.18
CA ILE A 42 5.05 -3.05 0.08
C ILE A 42 4.11 -1.86 0.17
N GLU A 43 2.88 -2.00 -0.32
CA GLU A 43 1.79 -1.06 -0.05
C GLU A 43 0.77 -1.70 0.89
N VAL A 44 0.53 -1.09 2.05
CA VAL A 44 -0.42 -1.59 3.05
C VAL A 44 -1.74 -0.86 2.91
N GLY A 45 -2.80 -1.60 2.60
CA GLY A 45 -4.11 -1.04 2.25
C GLY A 45 -4.16 -0.53 0.82
N MET A 46 -3.67 -1.33 -0.15
CA MET A 46 -3.49 -0.93 -1.54
C MET A 46 -4.80 -0.60 -2.28
N GLY A 47 -5.95 -0.93 -1.72
CA GLY A 47 -7.24 -0.73 -2.38
C GLY A 47 -7.34 -1.49 -3.70
N LYS A 48 -7.64 -0.78 -4.80
CA LYS A 48 -7.73 -1.36 -6.16
C LYS A 48 -6.36 -1.53 -6.85
N GLY A 49 -5.25 -1.26 -6.16
CA GLY A 49 -3.89 -1.60 -6.57
C GLY A 49 -3.27 -0.75 -7.67
N ARG A 50 -3.87 0.39 -8.08
CA ARG A 50 -3.32 1.25 -9.15
C ARG A 50 -1.89 1.71 -8.82
N PHE A 51 -1.69 2.27 -7.63
CA PHE A 51 -0.41 2.85 -7.23
C PHE A 51 0.73 1.82 -7.27
N ILE A 52 0.54 0.67 -6.62
CA ILE A 52 1.57 -0.37 -6.57
C ILE A 52 1.84 -1.00 -7.95
N THR A 53 0.79 -1.10 -8.79
CA THR A 53 0.91 -1.59 -10.17
C THR A 53 1.71 -0.62 -11.04
N ASP A 54 1.45 0.69 -10.93
CA ASP A 54 2.15 1.71 -11.70
C ASP A 54 3.62 1.82 -11.26
N LEU A 55 3.91 1.64 -9.94
CA LEU A 55 5.27 1.51 -9.42
C LEU A 55 5.97 0.29 -10.02
N ALA A 56 5.34 -0.88 -10.02
CA ALA A 56 5.93 -2.11 -10.53
C ALA A 56 6.28 -2.01 -12.02
N LYS A 57 5.43 -1.34 -12.82
CA LYS A 57 5.71 -1.08 -14.24
C LYS A 57 6.87 -0.10 -14.44
N LYS A 58 6.96 0.92 -13.59
CA LYS A 58 7.99 1.98 -13.69
C LYS A 58 9.37 1.50 -13.23
N HIS A 59 9.40 0.57 -12.27
CA HIS A 59 10.61 0.13 -11.59
C HIS A 59 10.73 -1.41 -11.60
N PRO A 60 11.10 -2.02 -12.74
CA PRO A 60 11.24 -3.49 -12.83
C PRO A 60 12.38 -4.05 -11.97
N GLU A 61 13.31 -3.21 -11.53
CA GLU A 61 14.41 -3.54 -10.62
C GLU A 61 14.02 -3.64 -9.15
N ILE A 62 12.73 -3.49 -8.81
CA ILE A 62 12.19 -3.54 -7.44
C ILE A 62 11.02 -4.52 -7.44
N ASN A 63 10.94 -5.35 -6.42
CA ASN A 63 9.82 -6.27 -6.19
C ASN A 63 8.71 -5.57 -5.39
N TYR A 64 7.46 -5.77 -5.78
CA TYR A 64 6.32 -5.11 -5.15
C TYR A 64 5.30 -6.11 -4.62
N ILE A 65 4.78 -5.82 -3.40
CA ILE A 65 3.70 -6.61 -2.80
C ILE A 65 2.60 -5.66 -2.34
N GLY A 66 1.42 -5.81 -2.93
CA GLY A 66 0.22 -5.09 -2.51
C GLY A 66 -0.57 -5.88 -1.47
N ILE A 67 -0.90 -5.26 -0.34
CA ILE A 67 -1.62 -5.89 0.77
C ILE A 67 -2.99 -5.24 0.94
N GLU A 68 -4.05 -6.06 0.88
CA GLU A 68 -5.43 -5.62 1.08
C GLU A 68 -6.18 -6.64 1.94
N ARG A 69 -6.92 -6.17 2.94
CA ARG A 69 -7.66 -7.07 3.85
C ARG A 69 -9.01 -7.52 3.32
N TYR A 70 -9.61 -6.74 2.42
CA TYR A 70 -10.94 -7.00 1.90
C TYR A 70 -10.90 -7.71 0.56
N THR A 71 -11.36 -8.96 0.53
CA THR A 71 -11.39 -9.80 -0.68
C THR A 71 -12.14 -9.14 -1.84
N SER A 72 -13.24 -8.43 -1.56
CA SER A 72 -14.01 -7.72 -2.59
C SER A 72 -13.26 -6.53 -3.22
N VAL A 73 -12.31 -5.92 -2.50
CA VAL A 73 -11.46 -4.84 -3.00
C VAL A 73 -10.29 -5.41 -3.78
N LEU A 74 -9.62 -6.43 -3.22
CA LEU A 74 -8.53 -7.15 -3.88
C LEU A 74 -8.98 -7.78 -5.20
N LEU A 75 -10.22 -8.32 -5.25
CA LEU A 75 -10.81 -8.83 -6.49
C LEU A 75 -10.76 -7.78 -7.60
N ARG A 76 -11.07 -6.51 -7.31
CA ARG A 76 -11.04 -5.44 -8.32
C ARG A 76 -9.64 -5.19 -8.85
N ALA A 77 -8.61 -5.26 -8.00
CA ALA A 77 -7.22 -5.15 -8.43
C ALA A 77 -6.83 -6.31 -9.37
N VAL A 78 -7.20 -7.54 -9.02
CA VAL A 78 -6.94 -8.73 -9.83
C VAL A 78 -7.66 -8.67 -11.17
N GLU A 79 -8.96 -8.32 -11.17
CA GLU A 79 -9.77 -8.21 -12.39
C GLU A 79 -9.25 -7.14 -13.34
N LYS A 80 -8.83 -5.99 -12.81
CA LYS A 80 -8.24 -4.89 -13.56
C LYS A 80 -6.98 -5.33 -14.32
N LEU A 81 -6.05 -6.00 -13.65
CA LEU A 81 -4.83 -6.50 -14.28
C LEU A 81 -5.11 -7.60 -15.31
N GLN A 82 -6.15 -8.41 -15.10
CA GLN A 82 -6.53 -9.46 -16.03
C GLN A 82 -7.38 -8.97 -17.21
N GLY A 83 -7.73 -7.67 -17.27
CA GLY A 83 -8.64 -7.13 -18.29
C GLY A 83 -10.07 -7.63 -18.16
N LYS A 84 -10.50 -8.04 -16.96
CA LYS A 84 -11.82 -8.62 -16.67
C LYS A 84 -12.70 -7.70 -15.81
N GLU A 85 -12.37 -6.41 -15.75
CA GLU A 85 -13.13 -5.45 -14.94
C GLU A 85 -14.59 -5.41 -15.36
N GLN A 86 -15.49 -5.70 -14.44
CA GLN A 86 -16.91 -5.50 -14.68
C GLN A 86 -17.24 -4.04 -14.37
N PRO A 87 -17.95 -3.32 -15.27
CA PRO A 87 -18.34 -1.95 -15.01
C PRO A 87 -19.13 -1.86 -13.70
N GLU A 88 -18.82 -0.85 -12.89
CA GLU A 88 -19.70 -0.46 -11.80
C GLU A 88 -21.02 -0.02 -12.41
N ASP A 89 -22.17 -0.39 -11.81
CA ASP A 89 -23.51 -0.18 -12.32
C ASP A 89 -23.67 1.13 -13.12
N GLY A 90 -23.86 1.05 -14.44
CA GLY A 90 -24.16 2.16 -15.34
C GLY A 90 -23.00 2.76 -16.15
N ALA A 91 -21.80 2.22 -16.07
CA ALA A 91 -20.68 2.64 -16.94
C ALA A 91 -20.68 1.81 -18.25
N GLU A 92 -20.42 2.48 -19.38
CA GLU A 92 -20.18 1.80 -20.66
C GLU A 92 -18.96 0.87 -20.55
N GLN A 93 -19.05 -0.32 -21.15
CA GLN A 93 -17.94 -1.25 -21.26
C GLN A 93 -16.83 -0.58 -22.09
N GLN A 94 -15.79 -0.07 -21.42
CA GLN A 94 -14.54 0.17 -22.12
C GLN A 94 -13.91 -1.19 -22.44
N GLU A 95 -13.55 -1.41 -23.71
CA GLU A 95 -12.70 -2.56 -24.09
C GLU A 95 -11.41 -2.49 -23.28
N ASN A 96 -11.39 -3.22 -22.17
CA ASN A 96 -10.19 -3.34 -21.36
C ASN A 96 -9.22 -4.27 -22.09
N THR A 97 -8.29 -3.68 -22.82
CA THR A 97 -7.08 -4.37 -23.27
C THR A 97 -6.39 -4.94 -22.04
N ARG A 98 -6.11 -6.25 -22.10
CA ARG A 98 -5.30 -6.97 -21.09
C ARG A 98 -4.06 -6.12 -20.80
N GLN A 99 -3.95 -5.60 -19.59
CA GLN A 99 -2.76 -4.83 -19.21
C GLN A 99 -1.58 -5.80 -19.10
N ASP A 100 -0.39 -5.37 -19.52
CA ASP A 100 0.82 -6.11 -19.23
C ASP A 100 0.98 -6.22 -17.71
N ILE A 101 0.88 -7.44 -17.21
CA ILE A 101 1.01 -7.75 -15.78
C ILE A 101 2.49 -7.71 -15.45
N PRO A 102 2.94 -6.84 -14.53
CA PRO A 102 4.33 -6.80 -14.12
C PRO A 102 4.75 -8.11 -13.44
N GLU A 103 5.89 -8.66 -13.83
CA GLU A 103 6.44 -9.91 -13.26
C GLU A 103 6.94 -9.72 -11.82
N ASN A 104 7.23 -8.47 -11.42
CA ASN A 104 7.72 -8.04 -10.13
C ASN A 104 6.60 -7.61 -9.16
N LEU A 105 5.35 -8.09 -9.36
CA LEU A 105 4.19 -7.70 -8.55
C LEU A 105 3.38 -8.92 -8.08
N TYR A 106 3.15 -9.01 -6.78
CA TYR A 106 2.20 -9.94 -6.17
C TYR A 106 1.24 -9.21 -5.19
N PHE A 107 0.14 -9.87 -4.89
CA PHE A 107 -0.85 -9.41 -3.92
C PHE A 107 -1.01 -10.40 -2.77
N ILE A 108 -1.39 -9.87 -1.61
CA ILE A 108 -1.71 -10.67 -0.42
C ILE A 108 -3.06 -10.20 0.15
N CYS A 109 -3.94 -11.16 0.45
CA CYS A 109 -5.19 -10.89 1.17
C CYS A 109 -4.99 -11.15 2.66
N MET A 110 -4.70 -10.10 3.45
CA MET A 110 -4.48 -10.27 4.89
C MET A 110 -4.73 -8.99 5.70
N ASP A 111 -4.87 -9.12 7.01
CA ASP A 111 -4.83 -7.97 7.92
C ASP A 111 -3.38 -7.54 8.16
N ALA A 112 -3.13 -6.23 8.11
CA ALA A 112 -1.78 -5.67 8.31
C ALA A 112 -1.20 -5.92 9.72
N THR A 113 -2.00 -6.37 10.67
CA THR A 113 -1.50 -6.79 11.99
C THR A 113 -0.63 -8.05 11.91
N GLU A 114 -0.74 -8.82 10.83
CA GLU A 114 -0.02 -10.07 10.60
C GLU A 114 1.33 -9.89 9.88
N LEU A 115 1.72 -8.66 9.53
CA LEU A 115 2.96 -8.37 8.81
C LEU A 115 4.21 -9.08 9.38
N PRO A 116 4.46 -9.13 10.71
CA PRO A 116 5.62 -9.83 11.26
C PRO A 116 5.59 -11.35 11.13
N GLU A 117 4.41 -11.92 10.82
CA GLU A 117 4.26 -13.36 10.55
C GLU A 117 4.55 -13.70 9.08
N VAL A 118 4.51 -12.69 8.20
CA VAL A 118 4.65 -12.82 6.74
C VAL A 118 6.03 -12.41 6.25
N PHE A 119 6.64 -11.42 6.89
CA PHE A 119 7.97 -10.92 6.53
C PHE A 119 8.97 -11.15 7.67
N ALA A 120 10.18 -11.57 7.32
CA ALA A 120 11.29 -11.67 8.25
C ALA A 120 11.89 -10.27 8.56
N PRO A 121 12.69 -10.14 9.64
CA PRO A 121 13.39 -8.89 9.93
C PRO A 121 14.33 -8.48 8.79
N GLY A 122 14.17 -7.23 8.33
CA GLY A 122 15.00 -6.67 7.26
C GLY A 122 14.61 -7.11 5.85
N GLU A 123 13.47 -7.76 5.67
CA GLU A 123 13.05 -8.29 4.36
C GLU A 123 12.29 -7.26 3.50
N VAL A 124 11.86 -6.15 4.09
CA VAL A 124 11.14 -5.07 3.40
C VAL A 124 11.98 -3.81 3.39
N ASP A 125 12.19 -3.22 2.21
CA ASP A 125 12.99 -2.01 2.04
C ASP A 125 12.16 -0.73 2.13
N ARG A 126 10.88 -0.78 1.73
CA ARG A 126 9.98 0.38 1.79
C ARG A 126 8.53 0.00 2.00
N ILE A 127 7.84 0.83 2.79
CA ILE A 127 6.42 0.68 3.06
C ILE A 127 5.68 1.94 2.59
N TYR A 128 4.63 1.74 1.80
CA TYR A 128 3.72 2.81 1.38
C TYR A 128 2.39 2.69 2.11
N LEU A 129 1.93 3.81 2.65
CA LEU A 129 0.63 3.97 3.30
C LEU A 129 -0.13 5.09 2.58
N ASN A 130 -1.06 4.74 1.70
CA ASN A 130 -1.78 5.72 0.90
C ASN A 130 -3.26 5.77 1.29
N PHE A 131 -3.74 6.94 1.73
CA PHE A 131 -5.15 7.24 2.00
C PHE A 131 -5.86 6.20 2.87
N SER A 132 -5.16 5.70 3.88
CA SER A 132 -5.69 4.74 4.84
C SER A 132 -6.84 5.33 5.66
N ASP A 133 -7.71 4.46 6.19
CA ASP A 133 -8.85 4.85 7.02
C ASP A 133 -8.43 5.70 8.22
N PRO A 134 -9.03 6.89 8.43
CA PRO A 134 -8.63 7.81 9.48
C PRO A 134 -9.11 7.40 10.88
N TRP A 135 -10.05 6.46 10.99
CA TRP A 135 -10.60 6.01 12.29
C TRP A 135 -10.86 7.15 13.25
N PRO A 136 -11.87 8.02 13.03
CA PRO A 136 -11.99 9.33 13.65
C PRO A 136 -12.20 9.31 15.17
N LYS A 137 -12.60 8.15 15.76
CA LYS A 137 -12.80 8.01 17.20
C LYS A 137 -11.48 7.67 17.90
N ASP A 138 -11.11 8.36 18.96
CA ASP A 138 -9.84 8.17 19.69
C ASP A 138 -9.62 6.74 20.18
N ARG A 139 -10.70 6.07 20.63
CA ARG A 139 -10.63 4.65 21.01
C ARG A 139 -10.16 3.73 19.88
N HIS A 140 -10.18 4.20 18.62
CA HIS A 140 -9.72 3.48 17.44
C HIS A 140 -8.34 3.93 16.96
N ALA A 141 -7.65 4.82 17.65
CA ALA A 141 -6.33 5.34 17.24
C ALA A 141 -5.33 4.22 16.91
N LYS A 142 -5.35 3.12 17.67
CA LYS A 142 -4.52 1.93 17.45
C LYS A 142 -4.77 1.21 16.10
N ARG A 143 -5.88 1.52 15.40
CA ARG A 143 -6.22 0.95 14.09
C ARG A 143 -5.69 1.78 12.93
N ARG A 144 -5.26 3.02 13.19
CA ARG A 144 -4.66 3.89 12.18
C ARG A 144 -3.33 3.31 11.75
N LEU A 145 -3.10 3.13 10.47
CA LEU A 145 -1.85 2.57 9.95
C LEU A 145 -0.59 3.38 10.33
N PRO A 146 -0.63 4.72 10.50
CA PRO A 146 0.52 5.47 11.00
C PRO A 146 0.64 5.50 12.54
N SER A 147 -0.12 4.68 13.30
CA SER A 147 -0.01 4.63 14.76
C SER A 147 1.28 3.95 15.23
N ARG A 148 1.78 4.31 16.42
CA ARG A 148 2.95 3.68 17.06
C ARG A 148 2.84 2.16 17.17
N GLN A 149 1.61 1.62 17.28
CA GLN A 149 1.40 0.17 17.29
C GLN A 149 1.69 -0.47 15.94
N PHE A 150 1.40 0.22 14.86
CA PHE A 150 1.77 -0.23 13.52
C PHE A 150 3.23 0.08 13.21
N LEU A 151 3.75 1.24 13.61
CA LEU A 151 5.18 1.56 13.50
C LEU A 151 6.05 0.49 14.16
N ALA A 152 5.64 -0.03 15.34
CA ALA A 152 6.32 -1.14 15.99
C ALA A 152 6.25 -2.48 15.22
N ARG A 153 5.24 -2.69 14.37
CA ARG A 153 5.16 -3.86 13.47
C ARG A 153 6.03 -3.67 12.25
N TYR A 154 6.00 -2.48 11.66
CA TYR A 154 6.86 -2.14 10.53
C TYR A 154 8.34 -2.24 10.89
N ASP A 155 8.71 -1.85 12.12
CA ASP A 155 10.07 -1.99 12.66
C ASP A 155 10.58 -3.42 12.66
N GLN A 156 9.70 -4.41 12.82
CA GLN A 156 10.07 -5.81 12.85
C GLN A 156 10.43 -6.39 11.48
N ILE A 157 9.99 -5.76 10.40
CA ILE A 157 10.13 -6.30 9.03
C ILE A 157 10.98 -5.42 8.13
N LEU A 158 11.11 -4.13 8.45
CA LEU A 158 11.78 -3.16 7.62
C LEU A 158 13.31 -3.31 7.70
N ASP A 159 13.99 -3.19 6.55
CA ASP A 159 15.46 -3.10 6.51
C ASP A 159 15.96 -1.92 7.32
N LYS A 160 17.18 -2.02 7.81
CA LYS A 160 17.83 -0.95 8.62
C LYS A 160 17.90 0.42 7.94
N ASN A 161 17.92 0.46 6.60
CA ASN A 161 17.90 1.68 5.80
C ASN A 161 16.51 1.94 5.17
N GLY A 162 15.54 1.08 5.49
CA GLY A 162 14.22 1.16 4.92
C GLY A 162 13.43 2.37 5.38
N THR A 163 12.45 2.78 4.59
CA THR A 163 11.63 3.97 4.81
C THR A 163 10.15 3.66 4.78
N ILE A 164 9.37 4.52 5.42
CA ILE A 164 7.90 4.53 5.30
C ILE A 164 7.49 5.84 4.65
N GLU A 165 6.67 5.75 3.60
CA GLU A 165 6.02 6.90 2.97
C GLU A 165 4.53 6.87 3.29
N PHE A 166 4.00 7.99 3.75
CA PHE A 166 2.58 8.14 4.07
C PHE A 166 1.98 9.33 3.34
N LYS A 167 0.84 9.08 2.64
CA LYS A 167 0.04 10.12 1.98
C LYS A 167 -1.40 10.10 2.45
N THR A 168 -1.99 11.28 2.66
CA THR A 168 -3.40 11.43 3.00
C THR A 168 -3.90 12.84 2.69
N ASP A 169 -5.19 12.98 2.34
CA ASP A 169 -5.92 14.26 2.31
C ASP A 169 -6.55 14.61 3.67
N ASN A 170 -6.51 13.67 4.62
CA ASN A 170 -7.06 13.87 5.96
C ASN A 170 -6.04 14.53 6.88
N ARG A 171 -6.18 15.85 7.08
CA ARG A 171 -5.28 16.64 7.92
C ARG A 171 -5.18 16.12 9.35
N GLY A 172 -6.29 15.71 9.98
CA GLY A 172 -6.26 15.18 11.34
C GLY A 172 -5.51 13.86 11.48
N LEU A 173 -5.59 12.99 10.45
CA LEU A 173 -4.79 11.77 10.40
C LEU A 173 -3.31 12.08 10.18
N PHE A 174 -3.01 13.11 9.39
CA PHE A 174 -1.63 13.54 9.15
C PHE A 174 -0.97 14.12 10.39
N ASP A 175 -1.67 15.04 11.09
CA ASP A 175 -1.20 15.60 12.34
C ASP A 175 -0.97 14.52 13.41
N PHE A 176 -1.90 13.55 13.52
CA PHE A 176 -1.73 12.37 14.36
C PHE A 176 -0.48 11.56 13.98
N ALA A 177 -0.23 11.35 12.67
CA ALA A 177 0.94 10.62 12.23
C ALA A 177 2.24 11.31 12.65
N LEU A 178 2.33 12.64 12.52
CA LEU A 178 3.49 13.43 12.97
C LEU A 178 3.73 13.30 14.49
N GLU A 179 2.67 13.27 15.29
CA GLU A 179 2.75 13.10 16.75
C GLU A 179 3.22 11.69 17.18
N GLU A 180 3.03 10.67 16.31
CA GLU A 180 3.42 9.29 16.63
C GLU A 180 4.88 8.96 16.31
N ILE A 181 5.58 9.76 15.46
CA ILE A 181 6.91 9.47 14.93
C ILE A 181 7.96 9.39 16.05
N GLU A 182 8.20 10.50 16.74
CA GLU A 182 9.24 10.59 17.78
C GLU A 182 9.01 9.63 18.94
N PRO A 183 7.77 9.54 19.52
CA PRO A 183 7.47 8.59 20.59
C PRO A 183 7.65 7.11 20.18
N ALA A 184 7.59 6.80 18.90
CA ALA A 184 7.83 5.45 18.38
C ALA A 184 9.31 5.18 18.04
N GLY A 185 10.22 6.15 18.23
CA GLY A 185 11.65 6.03 17.93
C GLY A 185 11.97 6.13 16.44
N TRP A 186 11.15 6.86 15.70
CA TRP A 186 11.35 7.13 14.28
C TRP A 186 11.78 8.58 14.05
N ARG A 187 12.39 8.85 12.90
CA ARG A 187 12.86 10.17 12.49
C ARG A 187 12.08 10.64 11.27
N LEU A 188 11.61 11.88 11.32
CA LEU A 188 11.00 12.55 10.17
C LEU A 188 12.09 13.01 9.21
N LEU A 189 12.07 12.49 7.98
CA LEU A 189 13.00 12.88 6.93
C LEU A 189 12.47 14.06 6.11
N MET A 190 11.21 13.96 5.70
CA MET A 190 10.55 14.96 4.85
C MET A 190 9.06 15.01 5.17
N HIS A 191 8.44 16.17 5.02
CA HIS A 191 6.98 16.29 5.04
C HIS A 191 6.52 17.53 4.27
N THR A 192 5.31 17.46 3.76
CA THR A 192 4.59 18.58 3.18
C THR A 192 3.10 18.48 3.50
N PHE A 193 2.44 19.62 3.60
CA PHE A 193 0.99 19.71 3.77
C PHE A 193 0.24 19.88 2.44
N ASP A 194 0.98 20.10 1.35
CA ASP A 194 0.46 20.16 -0.01
C ASP A 194 1.49 19.60 -0.98
N LEU A 195 1.39 18.30 -1.24
CA LEU A 195 2.29 17.56 -2.11
C LEU A 195 2.31 18.15 -3.54
N HIS A 196 1.14 18.57 -4.04
CA HIS A 196 1.01 19.05 -5.41
C HIS A 196 1.62 20.44 -5.62
N ALA A 197 1.83 21.22 -4.55
CA ALA A 197 2.58 22.48 -4.57
C ALA A 197 4.09 22.27 -4.34
N ASP A 198 4.53 21.08 -3.90
CA ASP A 198 5.92 20.76 -3.62
C ASP A 198 6.60 20.10 -4.82
N MET A 199 7.35 20.90 -5.59
CA MET A 199 7.99 20.46 -6.83
C MET A 199 9.02 19.33 -6.64
N GLU A 200 9.67 19.26 -5.48
CA GLU A 200 10.67 18.23 -5.19
C GLU A 200 10.00 16.88 -4.89
N LEU A 201 8.99 16.88 -4.02
CA LEU A 201 8.26 15.68 -3.65
C LEU A 201 7.33 15.18 -4.76
N MET A 202 6.94 16.05 -5.71
CA MET A 202 6.12 15.68 -6.88
C MET A 202 6.91 14.98 -7.98
N LYS A 203 8.21 15.19 -8.07
CA LYS A 203 9.05 14.72 -9.20
C LYS A 203 8.91 13.23 -9.48
N ASP A 204 8.82 12.41 -8.43
CA ASP A 204 8.69 10.95 -8.52
C ASP A 204 7.35 10.44 -7.97
N ASN A 205 6.38 11.34 -7.77
CA ASN A 205 5.10 10.96 -7.25
C ASN A 205 4.30 10.16 -8.27
N ILE A 206 3.77 9.01 -7.84
CA ILE A 206 2.75 8.25 -8.55
C ILE A 206 1.43 8.49 -7.81
N MET A 207 0.41 8.92 -8.55
CA MET A 207 -0.89 9.21 -7.95
C MET A 207 -1.73 7.94 -7.82
N THR A 208 -2.39 7.77 -6.67
CA THR A 208 -3.47 6.80 -6.54
C THR A 208 -4.72 7.29 -7.27
N GLU A 209 -5.69 6.39 -7.55
CA GLU A 209 -7.02 6.80 -8.08
C GLU A 209 -7.72 7.81 -7.13
N TYR A 210 -7.51 7.63 -5.83
CA TYR A 210 -8.06 8.51 -4.80
C TYR A 210 -7.41 9.89 -4.85
N GLU A 211 -6.09 9.94 -4.93
CA GLU A 211 -5.31 11.18 -5.02
C GLU A 211 -5.74 12.02 -6.22
N GLU A 212 -5.78 11.43 -7.42
CA GLU A 212 -6.22 12.10 -8.65
C GLU A 212 -7.61 12.71 -8.51
N LYS A 213 -8.55 11.94 -7.95
CA LYS A 213 -9.94 12.38 -7.75
C LYS A 213 -10.06 13.55 -6.76
N PHE A 214 -9.26 13.58 -5.68
CA PHE A 214 -9.38 14.58 -4.63
C PHE A 214 -8.49 15.81 -4.89
N ALA A 215 -7.32 15.62 -5.47
CA ALA A 215 -6.47 16.71 -5.92
C ALA A 215 -7.15 17.54 -7.02
N SER A 216 -7.86 16.91 -7.97
CA SER A 216 -8.63 17.62 -8.99
C SER A 216 -9.76 18.50 -8.42
N LYS A 217 -10.15 18.28 -7.16
CA LYS A 217 -11.12 19.11 -6.43
C LYS A 217 -10.48 20.22 -5.59
N GLY A 218 -9.15 20.34 -5.66
CA GLY A 218 -8.39 21.32 -4.89
C GLY A 218 -8.11 20.91 -3.44
N ASN A 219 -8.29 19.64 -3.09
CA ASN A 219 -7.92 19.17 -1.76
C ASN A 219 -6.40 19.00 -1.68
N PRO A 220 -5.70 19.66 -0.74
CA PRO A 220 -4.27 19.45 -0.55
C PRO A 220 -3.99 18.02 -0.07
N ILE A 221 -2.93 17.43 -0.59
CA ILE A 221 -2.46 16.10 -0.19
C ILE A 221 -1.24 16.27 0.71
N CYS A 222 -1.35 15.77 1.94
CA CYS A 222 -0.21 15.72 2.85
C CYS A 222 0.64 14.48 2.56
N LYS A 223 1.96 14.63 2.64
CA LYS A 223 2.93 13.53 2.53
C LYS A 223 4.00 13.67 3.59
N LEU A 224 4.44 12.52 4.15
CA LEU A 224 5.66 12.45 4.95
C LEU A 224 6.46 11.19 4.60
N ILE A 225 7.76 11.27 4.89
CA ILE A 225 8.71 10.15 4.78
C ILE A 225 9.46 10.06 6.10
N ILE A 226 9.53 8.85 6.65
CA ILE A 226 10.21 8.55 7.91
C ILE A 226 11.16 7.37 7.75
N ASP A 227 12.19 7.34 8.57
CA ASP A 227 13.07 6.20 8.77
C ASP A 227 13.25 5.90 10.26
N ARG A 228 14.00 4.83 10.56
CA ARG A 228 14.38 4.56 11.95
C ARG A 228 15.48 5.51 12.39
N GLU A 229 15.37 6.00 13.62
CA GLU A 229 16.50 6.65 14.26
C GLU A 229 17.64 5.62 14.44
N ARG A 230 18.77 5.88 13.81
CA ARG A 230 19.96 5.01 13.97
C ARG A 230 20.50 5.20 15.39
N ARG A 231 20.37 4.19 16.21
CA ARG A 231 21.06 4.08 17.49
C ARG A 231 22.47 3.54 17.31
#